data_a3e2d58b8675ebc430d9628d536eb62e
#
_entry.id   a3e2d58b8675ebc430d9628d536eb62e
#
_cell.length_a   1.000
_cell.length_b   1.000
_cell.length_c   1.000
_cell.angle_alpha   90.00
_cell.angle_beta   90.00
_cell.angle_gamma   90.00
#
_symmetry.space_group_name_H-M   'P 1'
#
loop_
_entity.id
_entity.type
_entity.pdbx_description
1 polymer ?
#
loop_
_entity_poly.entity_id
_entity_poly.type
_entity_poly.pdbx_seq_one_letter_code
_entity_poly.pdbx_strand_id
1 'polypeptide(L)'
;IRDRRYGIDPRFRFTVSRAIYKGMLQFLCSQYHMDYVVQPLPVDHMALRMIGENEIELTWQPVTDSLEPTATAEKYIVYTRIGNGDFDNGIVVDKNSYRTALPAGVVCSYKVTALNKGGESFPSEILSAGKAFNSKGTVLVVNGFDRISAPADFVAPAPADTLLAGFLDESDHGVPYIKDISYIGKMKEY
;
A
#
# COMPACT_ATOMS: atom_id res chain seq x y z
N ILE A 1 -1.01 -3.34 -30.21
CA ILE A 1 -2.27 -3.59 -29.48
C ILE A 1 -2.06 -4.63 -28.35
N ARG A 2 -1.38 -5.77 -28.58
CA ARG A 2 -1.11 -6.76 -27.53
C ARG A 2 -0.26 -6.18 -26.39
N ASP A 3 0.79 -5.48 -26.73
CA ASP A 3 1.75 -4.92 -25.75
C ASP A 3 1.08 -3.87 -24.86
N ARG A 4 0.19 -3.04 -25.43
CA ARG A 4 -0.59 -2.08 -24.64
C ARG A 4 -1.45 -2.76 -23.59
N ARG A 5 -2.12 -3.86 -23.94
CA ARG A 5 -2.98 -4.61 -23.01
C ARG A 5 -2.21 -5.11 -21.79
N TYR A 6 -0.99 -5.59 -21.97
CA TYR A 6 -0.14 -5.99 -20.84
C TYR A 6 0.44 -4.79 -20.10
N GLY A 7 0.84 -3.74 -20.86
CA GLY A 7 1.43 -2.54 -20.27
C GLY A 7 0.50 -1.76 -19.34
N ILE A 8 -0.83 -1.88 -19.51
CA ILE A 8 -1.80 -1.25 -18.60
C ILE A 8 -2.20 -2.15 -17.41
N ASP A 9 -1.85 -3.43 -17.42
CA ASP A 9 -2.12 -4.33 -16.30
C ASP A 9 -1.16 -4.04 -15.13
N PRO A 10 -1.65 -3.61 -13.96
CA PRO A 10 -0.81 -3.31 -12.81
C PRO A 10 0.01 -4.51 -12.33
N ARG A 11 -0.53 -5.71 -12.44
CA ARG A 11 0.15 -6.95 -12.05
C ARG A 11 1.34 -7.24 -12.96
N PHE A 12 1.16 -7.03 -14.26
CA PHE A 12 2.22 -7.19 -15.23
C PHE A 12 3.33 -6.15 -15.01
N ARG A 13 2.95 -4.89 -14.80
CA ARG A 13 3.91 -3.81 -14.48
C ARG A 13 4.73 -4.14 -13.24
N PHE A 14 4.07 -4.59 -12.17
CA PHE A 14 4.74 -4.99 -10.95
C PHE A 14 5.72 -6.15 -11.21
N THR A 15 5.29 -7.19 -11.92
CA THR A 15 6.12 -8.35 -12.25
C THR A 15 7.36 -7.96 -13.06
N VAL A 16 7.20 -7.09 -14.07
CA VAL A 16 8.32 -6.61 -14.88
C VAL A 16 9.28 -5.77 -14.03
N SER A 17 8.76 -4.82 -13.24
CA SER A 17 9.60 -4.00 -12.36
C SER A 17 10.38 -4.84 -11.35
N ARG A 18 9.72 -5.84 -10.78
CA ARG A 18 10.36 -6.77 -9.84
C ARG A 18 11.40 -7.65 -10.53
N ALA A 19 11.18 -8.09 -11.77
CA ALA A 19 12.17 -8.84 -12.54
C ALA A 19 13.42 -8.00 -12.83
N ILE A 20 13.25 -6.74 -13.22
CA ILE A 20 14.35 -5.79 -13.44
C ILE A 20 15.13 -5.58 -12.13
N TYR A 21 14.44 -5.31 -11.04
CA TYR A 21 15.04 -5.16 -9.72
C TYR A 21 15.88 -6.38 -9.33
N LYS A 22 15.32 -7.60 -9.48
CA LYS A 22 16.04 -8.83 -9.18
C LYS A 22 17.30 -9.02 -10.05
N GLY A 23 17.21 -8.73 -11.34
CA GLY A 23 18.36 -8.78 -12.24
C GLY A 23 19.46 -7.80 -11.86
N MET A 24 19.11 -6.57 -11.49
CA MET A 24 20.06 -5.57 -11.01
C MET A 24 20.70 -5.99 -9.68
N LEU A 25 19.90 -6.49 -8.74
CA LEU A 25 20.38 -6.97 -7.44
C LEU A 25 21.33 -8.15 -7.62
N GLN A 26 20.98 -9.12 -8.46
CA GLN A 26 21.84 -10.27 -8.74
C GLN A 26 23.18 -9.86 -9.34
N PHE A 27 23.16 -8.91 -10.27
CA PHE A 27 24.40 -8.36 -10.85
C PHE A 27 25.27 -7.70 -9.77
N LEU A 28 24.70 -6.83 -8.94
CA LEU A 28 25.43 -6.15 -7.87
C LEU A 28 25.98 -7.13 -6.84
N CYS A 29 25.17 -8.08 -6.38
CA CYS A 29 25.64 -9.09 -5.43
C CYS A 29 26.80 -9.92 -5.99
N SER A 30 26.73 -10.27 -7.29
CA SER A 30 27.84 -10.96 -7.99
C SER A 30 29.11 -10.13 -8.03
N GLN A 31 29.02 -8.81 -8.31
CA GLN A 31 30.17 -7.92 -8.39
C GLN A 31 30.83 -7.68 -7.03
N TYR A 32 30.05 -7.59 -5.98
CA TYR A 32 30.54 -7.29 -4.63
C TYR A 32 30.68 -8.51 -3.72
N HIS A 33 30.48 -9.70 -4.25
CA HIS A 33 30.53 -10.96 -3.50
C HIS A 33 29.61 -10.99 -2.28
N MET A 34 28.39 -10.46 -2.44
CA MET A 34 27.38 -10.40 -1.41
C MET A 34 26.35 -11.50 -1.61
N ASP A 35 25.69 -11.90 -0.52
CA ASP A 35 24.58 -12.83 -0.59
C ASP A 35 23.41 -12.20 -1.36
N TYR A 36 22.85 -12.96 -2.30
CA TYR A 36 21.66 -12.56 -3.02
C TYR A 36 20.42 -12.88 -2.20
N VAL A 37 19.79 -11.86 -1.66
CA VAL A 37 18.53 -11.96 -0.92
C VAL A 37 17.60 -10.85 -1.41
N VAL A 38 16.42 -11.23 -1.86
CA VAL A 38 15.39 -10.28 -2.35
C VAL A 38 14.49 -9.87 -1.19
N GLN A 39 14.15 -8.59 -1.13
CA GLN A 39 13.17 -8.09 -0.16
C GLN A 39 11.82 -8.81 -0.30
N PRO A 40 11.06 -8.99 0.80
CA PRO A 40 9.76 -9.65 0.77
C PRO A 40 8.73 -8.90 -0.09
N LEU A 41 7.64 -9.58 -0.41
CA LEU A 41 6.43 -8.93 -0.92
C LEU A 41 5.71 -8.21 0.22
N PRO A 42 4.92 -7.16 -0.09
CA PRO A 42 4.06 -6.52 0.90
C PRO A 42 3.15 -7.54 1.58
N VAL A 43 2.84 -7.31 2.84
CA VAL A 43 1.85 -8.10 3.55
C VAL A 43 0.46 -7.92 2.94
N ASP A 44 -0.40 -8.92 3.11
CA ASP A 44 -1.77 -8.91 2.63
C ASP A 44 -2.76 -9.14 3.79
N HIS A 45 -4.05 -8.96 3.53
CA HIS A 45 -5.13 -9.19 4.51
C HIS A 45 -4.88 -8.47 5.83
N MET A 46 -4.37 -7.24 5.77
CA MET A 46 -4.22 -6.44 6.98
C MET A 46 -5.59 -6.12 7.57
N ALA A 47 -5.75 -6.40 8.85
CA ALA A 47 -6.96 -6.10 9.60
C ALA A 47 -6.62 -5.37 10.90
N LEU A 48 -7.51 -4.46 11.30
CA LEU A 48 -7.44 -3.74 12.56
C LEU A 48 -8.72 -3.99 13.33
N ARG A 49 -8.60 -4.41 14.59
CA ARG A 49 -9.72 -4.72 15.45
C ARG A 49 -9.54 -4.05 16.81
N MET A 50 -10.60 -3.50 17.36
CA MET A 50 -10.65 -3.11 18.78
C MET A 50 -10.86 -4.35 19.63
N ILE A 51 -9.98 -4.60 20.61
CA ILE A 51 -9.99 -5.78 21.47
C ILE A 51 -10.30 -5.44 22.93
N GLY A 52 -10.54 -4.21 23.22
CA GLY A 52 -10.87 -3.71 24.55
C GLY A 52 -11.31 -2.25 24.49
N GLU A 53 -11.41 -1.62 25.64
CA GLU A 53 -11.82 -0.23 25.68
C GLU A 53 -10.80 0.73 25.03
N ASN A 54 -9.52 0.45 25.20
CA ASN A 54 -8.42 1.32 24.75
C ASN A 54 -7.28 0.52 24.12
N GLU A 55 -7.57 -0.60 23.50
CA GLU A 55 -6.58 -1.46 22.89
C GLU A 55 -7.04 -1.94 21.52
N ILE A 56 -6.12 -2.01 20.59
CA ILE A 56 -6.33 -2.54 19.25
C ILE A 56 -5.37 -3.69 18.96
N GLU A 57 -5.81 -4.56 18.07
CA GLU A 57 -5.01 -5.62 17.48
C GLU A 57 -4.95 -5.41 15.96
N LEU A 58 -3.73 -5.41 15.46
CA LEU A 58 -3.43 -5.49 14.03
C LEU A 58 -3.06 -6.94 13.71
N THR A 59 -3.56 -7.44 12.59
CA THR A 59 -3.19 -8.75 12.06
C THR A 59 -2.96 -8.64 10.56
N TRP A 60 -2.10 -9.48 10.01
CA TRP A 60 -1.80 -9.52 8.57
C TRP A 60 -1.34 -10.91 8.15
N GLN A 61 -1.21 -11.13 6.86
CA GLN A 61 -0.68 -12.37 6.30
C GLN A 61 0.58 -12.06 5.47
N PRO A 62 1.65 -12.86 5.63
CA PRO A 62 2.80 -12.79 4.74
C PRO A 62 2.41 -13.27 3.33
N VAL A 63 3.01 -12.66 2.33
CA VAL A 63 2.84 -13.07 0.93
C VAL A 63 4.08 -13.80 0.47
N THR A 64 3.89 -15.03 0.00
CA THR A 64 4.98 -15.83 -0.56
C THR A 64 5.22 -15.46 -2.02
N ASP A 65 6.47 -15.16 -2.37
CA ASP A 65 6.88 -15.01 -3.76
C ASP A 65 7.25 -16.39 -4.31
N SER A 66 6.37 -16.99 -5.11
CA SER A 66 6.59 -18.31 -5.69
C SER A 66 7.76 -18.36 -6.69
N LEU A 67 8.17 -17.20 -7.19
CA LEU A 67 9.27 -17.04 -8.16
C LEU A 67 10.60 -16.66 -7.50
N GLU A 68 10.61 -16.47 -6.15
CA GLU A 68 11.79 -16.00 -5.45
C GLU A 68 11.84 -16.51 -3.99
N PRO A 69 12.43 -17.67 -3.77
CA PRO A 69 12.47 -18.29 -2.44
C PRO A 69 13.20 -17.44 -1.38
N THR A 70 14.15 -16.58 -1.80
CA THR A 70 14.90 -15.72 -0.87
C THR A 70 14.06 -14.57 -0.31
N ALA A 71 12.91 -14.27 -0.93
CA ALA A 71 12.03 -13.18 -0.54
C ALA A 71 11.06 -13.52 0.60
N THR A 72 11.44 -14.46 1.47
CA THR A 72 10.62 -14.82 2.63
C THR A 72 10.71 -13.76 3.71
N ALA A 73 9.56 -13.35 4.24
CA ALA A 73 9.50 -12.43 5.39
C ALA A 73 10.02 -13.12 6.65
N GLU A 74 10.97 -12.50 7.35
CA GLU A 74 11.52 -12.96 8.62
C GLU A 74 10.90 -12.20 9.80
N LYS A 75 10.60 -10.92 9.60
CA LYS A 75 10.05 -9.99 10.58
C LYS A 75 9.12 -8.99 9.90
N TYR A 76 8.50 -8.14 10.70
CA TYR A 76 7.65 -7.07 10.22
C TYR A 76 7.98 -5.76 10.95
N ILE A 77 7.65 -4.63 10.32
CA ILE A 77 7.73 -3.33 10.97
C ILE A 77 6.34 -2.73 10.96
N VAL A 78 5.87 -2.36 12.14
CA VAL A 78 4.59 -1.66 12.33
C VAL A 78 4.88 -0.19 12.53
N TYR A 79 4.37 0.64 11.65
CA TYR A 79 4.48 2.10 11.72
C TYR A 79 3.18 2.68 12.23
N THR A 80 3.29 3.65 13.13
CA THR A 80 2.16 4.36 13.73
C THR A 80 2.21 5.84 13.38
N ARG A 81 1.06 6.41 13.08
CA ARG A 81 0.86 7.84 12.91
C ARG A 81 -0.26 8.31 13.82
N ILE A 82 -0.05 9.38 14.57
CA ILE A 82 -1.04 9.99 15.46
C ILE A 82 -1.58 11.27 14.81
N GLY A 83 -2.89 11.31 14.60
CA GLY A 83 -3.56 12.44 13.95
C GLY A 83 -3.01 12.72 12.56
N ASN A 84 -2.65 13.96 12.30
CA ASN A 84 -2.12 14.45 11.01
C ASN A 84 -0.59 14.54 10.96
N GLY A 85 0.10 13.95 11.93
CA GLY A 85 1.57 13.89 11.94
C GLY A 85 2.15 12.92 10.91
N ASP A 86 3.47 12.73 10.96
CA ASP A 86 4.16 11.73 10.16
C ASP A 86 4.10 10.35 10.83
N PHE A 87 4.43 9.32 10.08
CA PHE A 87 4.64 7.99 10.64
C PHE A 87 5.94 7.99 11.47
N ASP A 88 5.91 7.26 12.57
CA ASP A 88 7.08 7.03 13.40
C ASP A 88 8.15 6.17 12.69
N ASN A 89 9.23 5.84 13.40
CA ASN A 89 10.31 5.00 12.88
C ASN A 89 9.97 3.50 12.86
N GLY A 90 8.76 3.13 13.28
CA GLY A 90 8.27 1.76 13.31
C GLY A 90 8.82 0.91 14.45
N ILE A 91 8.08 -0.14 14.75
CA ILE A 91 8.42 -1.16 15.75
C ILE A 91 8.59 -2.49 15.04
N VAL A 92 9.76 -3.12 15.22
CA VAL A 92 10.02 -4.46 14.66
C VAL A 92 9.33 -5.52 15.50
N VAL A 93 8.58 -6.41 14.83
CA VAL A 93 7.88 -7.53 15.45
C VAL A 93 8.16 -8.83 14.72
N ASP A 94 8.20 -9.94 15.46
CA ASP A 94 8.49 -11.28 14.91
C ASP A 94 7.21 -12.04 14.52
N LYS A 95 6.04 -11.53 14.90
CA LYS A 95 4.73 -12.16 14.65
C LYS A 95 3.95 -11.36 13.64
N ASN A 96 3.03 -12.00 12.96
CA ASN A 96 2.08 -11.39 12.05
C ASN A 96 0.86 -10.78 12.76
N SER A 97 1.08 -10.30 13.99
CA SER A 97 0.11 -9.55 14.79
C SER A 97 0.81 -8.59 15.73
N TYR A 98 0.14 -7.49 16.04
CA TYR A 98 0.63 -6.47 16.95
C TYR A 98 -0.53 -5.87 17.76
N ARG A 99 -0.32 -5.73 19.07
CA ARG A 99 -1.29 -5.08 19.96
C ARG A 99 -0.72 -3.80 20.52
N THR A 100 -1.53 -2.79 20.58
CA THR A 100 -1.12 -1.49 21.12
C THR A 100 -2.31 -0.76 21.71
N ALA A 101 -2.01 0.18 22.63
CA ALA A 101 -3.01 1.05 23.19
C ALA A 101 -3.52 2.04 22.12
N LEU A 102 -4.82 2.34 22.20
CA LEU A 102 -5.47 3.37 21.38
C LEU A 102 -5.82 4.57 22.29
N PRO A 103 -5.08 5.68 22.21
CA PRO A 103 -5.38 6.88 22.99
C PRO A 103 -6.76 7.44 22.63
N ALA A 104 -7.52 7.88 23.63
CA ALA A 104 -8.79 8.54 23.39
C ALA A 104 -8.58 9.97 22.83
N GLY A 105 -9.52 10.43 22.00
CA GLY A 105 -9.53 11.77 21.44
C GLY A 105 -8.66 11.95 20.20
N VAL A 106 -7.97 10.92 19.72
CA VAL A 106 -7.13 10.98 18.52
C VAL A 106 -7.42 9.82 17.58
N VAL A 107 -7.10 9.99 16.32
CA VAL A 107 -7.10 8.92 15.31
C VAL A 107 -5.66 8.44 15.14
N CYS A 108 -5.43 7.16 15.28
CA CYS A 108 -4.16 6.52 14.99
C CYS A 108 -4.25 5.75 13.68
N SER A 109 -3.25 5.89 12.83
CA SER A 109 -3.15 5.19 11.55
C SER A 109 -1.94 4.26 11.57
N TYR A 110 -2.09 3.11 10.96
CA TYR A 110 -1.09 2.05 10.97
C TYR A 110 -0.84 1.53 9.57
N LYS A 111 0.40 1.20 9.28
CA LYS A 111 0.84 0.43 8.12
C LYS A 111 1.88 -0.58 8.54
N VAL A 112 2.01 -1.65 7.79
CA VAL A 112 2.95 -2.74 8.07
C VAL A 112 3.78 -3.03 6.85
N THR A 113 5.06 -3.31 7.07
CA THR A 113 5.97 -3.81 6.05
C THR A 113 6.54 -5.16 6.49
N ALA A 114 6.95 -5.97 5.53
CA ALA A 114 7.68 -7.21 5.77
C ALA A 114 9.18 -6.95 5.63
N LEU A 115 9.99 -7.61 6.43
CA LEU A 115 11.43 -7.43 6.52
C LEU A 115 12.16 -8.76 6.43
N ASN A 116 13.27 -8.78 5.68
CA ASN A 116 14.29 -9.82 5.72
C ASN A 116 15.68 -9.20 5.52
N LYS A 117 16.71 -10.03 5.34
CA LYS A 117 18.09 -9.56 5.08
C LYS A 117 18.23 -8.78 3.77
N GLY A 118 17.36 -8.97 2.81
CA GLY A 118 17.32 -8.26 1.53
C GLY A 118 16.69 -6.88 1.62
N GLY A 119 16.06 -6.54 2.74
CA GLY A 119 15.46 -5.23 2.98
C GLY A 119 13.98 -5.30 3.36
N GLU A 120 13.36 -4.14 3.31
CA GLU A 120 11.98 -3.90 3.68
C GLU A 120 11.08 -3.87 2.45
N SER A 121 9.90 -4.49 2.55
CA SER A 121 8.89 -4.49 1.50
C SER A 121 8.23 -3.13 1.31
N PHE A 122 7.48 -2.95 0.23
CA PHE A 122 6.49 -1.87 0.18
C PHE A 122 5.47 -2.03 1.33
N PRO A 123 4.89 -0.91 1.81
CA PRO A 123 3.94 -0.96 2.90
C PRO A 123 2.60 -1.58 2.49
N SER A 124 1.89 -2.08 3.49
CA SER A 124 0.47 -2.44 3.40
C SER A 124 -0.40 -1.21 3.13
N GLU A 125 -1.69 -1.44 3.00
CA GLU A 125 -2.69 -0.39 3.15
C GLU A 125 -2.59 0.29 4.52
N ILE A 126 -3.10 1.52 4.61
CA ILE A 126 -3.17 2.25 5.87
C ILE A 126 -4.55 2.03 6.47
N LEU A 127 -4.58 1.43 7.66
CA LEU A 127 -5.81 1.31 8.46
C LEU A 127 -5.75 2.27 9.63
N SER A 128 -6.91 2.80 10.01
CA SER A 128 -7.00 3.78 11.08
C SER A 128 -8.08 3.41 12.10
N ALA A 129 -7.80 3.72 13.36
CA ALA A 129 -8.76 3.63 14.46
C ALA A 129 -8.72 4.89 15.30
N GLY A 130 -9.86 5.25 15.86
CA GLY A 130 -9.98 6.37 16.80
C GLY A 130 -11.07 6.11 17.82
N LYS A 131 -10.91 6.66 19.00
CA LYS A 131 -11.90 6.58 20.08
C LYS A 131 -12.17 7.97 20.63
N ALA A 132 -13.44 8.38 20.66
CA ALA A 132 -13.84 9.61 21.33
C ALA A 132 -13.83 9.42 22.84
N PHE A 133 -13.61 10.49 23.63
CA PHE A 133 -13.64 10.45 25.09
C PHE A 133 -14.98 9.94 25.64
N ASN A 134 -16.08 10.29 24.99
CA ASN A 134 -17.44 9.90 25.37
C ASN A 134 -18.11 9.11 24.25
N SER A 135 -17.47 8.04 23.81
CA SER A 135 -17.98 7.20 22.72
C SER A 135 -19.33 6.58 23.10
N LYS A 136 -20.33 6.74 22.23
CA LYS A 136 -21.69 6.18 22.41
C LYS A 136 -21.93 4.95 21.53
N GLY A 137 -20.93 4.53 20.77
CA GLY A 137 -21.04 3.39 19.87
C GLY A 137 -19.83 3.28 18.96
N THR A 138 -19.86 2.29 18.08
CA THR A 138 -18.80 2.01 17.10
C THR A 138 -19.32 2.31 15.71
N VAL A 139 -18.52 2.99 14.89
CA VAL A 139 -18.76 3.26 13.47
C VAL A 139 -17.65 2.63 12.67
N LEU A 140 -18.00 1.85 11.65
CA LEU A 140 -17.07 1.38 10.65
C LEU A 140 -17.14 2.29 9.43
N VAL A 141 -16.00 2.86 9.05
CA VAL A 141 -15.86 3.63 7.82
C VAL A 141 -15.15 2.76 6.79
N VAL A 142 -15.85 2.44 5.72
CA VAL A 142 -15.30 1.68 4.59
C VAL A 142 -15.05 2.66 3.44
N ASN A 143 -13.78 2.85 3.09
CA ASN A 143 -13.42 3.61 1.90
C ASN A 143 -13.36 2.64 0.71
N GLY A 144 -14.38 2.68 -0.13
CA GLY A 144 -14.48 1.86 -1.35
C GLY A 144 -13.88 2.51 -2.59
N PHE A 145 -13.18 3.63 -2.45
CA PHE A 145 -12.56 4.34 -3.57
C PHE A 145 -11.09 3.97 -3.69
N ASP A 146 -10.70 3.55 -4.88
CA ASP A 146 -9.31 3.36 -5.23
C ASP A 146 -8.61 4.71 -5.43
N ARG A 147 -7.32 4.75 -5.14
CA ARG A 147 -6.52 5.95 -5.38
C ARG A 147 -6.10 6.02 -6.84
N ILE A 148 -6.29 7.17 -7.44
CA ILE A 148 -5.68 7.50 -8.72
C ILE A 148 -4.19 7.77 -8.49
N SER A 149 -3.33 7.13 -9.28
CA SER A 149 -1.90 7.40 -9.25
C SER A 149 -1.61 8.81 -9.77
N ALA A 150 -0.87 9.61 -9.02
CA ALA A 150 -0.51 10.97 -9.42
C ALA A 150 0.09 11.08 -10.85
N PRO A 151 0.95 10.15 -11.31
CA PRO A 151 1.45 10.19 -12.69
C PRO A 151 0.41 9.91 -13.78
N ALA A 152 -0.70 9.29 -13.42
CA ALA A 152 -1.78 8.99 -14.37
C ALA A 152 -2.95 9.96 -14.24
N ASP A 153 -2.92 10.80 -13.21
CA ASP A 153 -3.91 11.83 -12.99
C ASP A 153 -3.60 13.08 -13.81
N PHE A 154 -4.62 13.74 -14.31
CA PHE A 154 -4.46 15.01 -14.99
C PHE A 154 -5.66 15.91 -14.79
N VAL A 155 -5.44 17.19 -14.92
CA VAL A 155 -6.46 18.24 -14.96
C VAL A 155 -6.23 19.07 -16.21
N ALA A 156 -7.23 19.17 -17.07
CA ALA A 156 -7.16 19.95 -18.29
C ALA A 156 -8.31 20.97 -18.37
N PRO A 157 -8.08 22.17 -18.92
CA PRO A 157 -9.14 23.10 -19.23
C PRO A 157 -10.12 22.49 -20.21
N ALA A 158 -11.41 22.58 -19.91
CA ALA A 158 -12.45 22.13 -20.81
C ALA A 158 -13.24 23.31 -21.37
N PRO A 159 -13.90 23.19 -22.51
CA PRO A 159 -14.82 24.19 -22.98
C PRO A 159 -15.89 24.50 -21.93
N ALA A 160 -16.26 25.77 -21.80
CA ALA A 160 -17.31 26.24 -20.90
C ALA A 160 -17.01 26.14 -19.39
N ASP A 161 -15.87 26.68 -18.96
CA ASP A 161 -15.48 26.85 -17.55
C ASP A 161 -15.47 25.54 -16.73
N THR A 162 -15.32 24.41 -17.37
CA THR A 162 -15.24 23.11 -16.71
C THR A 162 -13.81 22.60 -16.76
N LEU A 163 -13.35 22.01 -15.66
CA LEU A 163 -12.11 21.26 -15.66
C LEU A 163 -12.41 19.80 -15.89
N LEU A 164 -11.63 19.17 -16.76
CA LEU A 164 -11.60 17.73 -16.89
C LEU A 164 -10.47 17.19 -16.02
N ALA A 165 -10.76 16.16 -15.27
CA ALA A 165 -9.77 15.44 -14.47
C ALA A 165 -9.95 13.94 -14.68
N GLY A 166 -8.85 13.19 -14.64
CA GLY A 166 -8.89 11.76 -14.83
C GLY A 166 -7.61 11.22 -15.41
N PHE A 167 -7.71 10.24 -16.29
CA PHE A 167 -6.57 9.58 -16.93
C PHE A 167 -6.20 10.27 -18.23
N LEU A 168 -4.94 10.09 -18.64
CA LEU A 168 -4.42 10.65 -19.89
C LEU A 168 -5.16 10.18 -21.15
N ASP A 169 -5.84 9.05 -21.08
CA ASP A 169 -6.58 8.45 -22.20
C ASP A 169 -7.83 7.76 -21.64
N GLU A 170 -9.02 8.11 -22.15
CA GLU A 170 -10.28 7.50 -21.77
C GLU A 170 -10.31 5.98 -21.94
N SER A 171 -9.54 5.45 -22.88
CA SER A 171 -9.40 4.01 -23.12
C SER A 171 -8.33 3.37 -22.24
N ASP A 172 -7.61 4.14 -21.44
CA ASP A 172 -6.54 3.65 -20.60
C ASP A 172 -7.06 3.37 -19.19
N HIS A 173 -7.11 2.11 -18.83
CA HIS A 173 -7.32 1.65 -17.46
C HIS A 173 -6.03 1.71 -16.64
N GLY A 174 -5.09 2.50 -17.04
CA GLY A 174 -3.68 2.45 -16.74
C GLY A 174 -3.23 2.93 -15.39
N VAL A 175 -4.11 3.08 -14.43
CA VAL A 175 -3.68 3.44 -13.09
C VAL A 175 -3.25 2.21 -12.30
N PRO A 176 -2.12 2.29 -11.62
CA PRO A 176 -1.52 1.12 -10.96
C PRO A 176 -2.43 0.41 -9.97
N TYR A 177 -3.35 1.10 -9.37
CA TYR A 177 -4.18 0.58 -8.27
C TYR A 177 -5.65 0.36 -8.64
N ILE A 178 -6.05 0.76 -9.85
CA ILE A 178 -7.44 0.74 -10.27
C ILE A 178 -7.55 -0.10 -11.52
N LYS A 179 -8.35 -1.14 -11.45
CA LYS A 179 -8.49 -2.08 -12.57
C LYS A 179 -9.44 -1.59 -13.64
N ASP A 180 -10.47 -0.87 -13.25
CA ASP A 180 -11.66 -0.68 -14.04
C ASP A 180 -12.05 0.78 -14.29
N ILE A 181 -11.25 1.71 -13.84
CA ILE A 181 -11.45 3.13 -14.11
C ILE A 181 -10.77 3.48 -15.41
N SER A 182 -11.54 3.84 -16.38
CA SER A 182 -11.12 4.23 -17.71
C SER A 182 -11.86 5.45 -18.16
N TYR A 183 -12.12 6.34 -17.27
CA TYR A 183 -12.92 7.48 -17.63
C TYR A 183 -12.26 8.79 -17.25
N ILE A 184 -12.67 9.81 -17.92
CA ILE A 184 -12.39 11.20 -17.66
C ILE A 184 -13.69 11.83 -17.22
N GLY A 185 -13.71 12.36 -16.03
CA GLY A 185 -14.87 13.06 -15.51
C GLY A 185 -14.67 14.55 -15.42
N LYS A 186 -15.74 15.27 -15.23
CA LYS A 186 -15.70 16.66 -14.85
C LYS A 186 -15.47 16.76 -13.35
N MET A 187 -14.58 17.63 -12.92
CA MET A 187 -14.26 17.83 -11.50
C MET A 187 -15.47 18.12 -10.62
N LYS A 188 -16.56 18.64 -11.20
CA LYS A 188 -17.80 18.93 -10.47
C LYS A 188 -18.64 17.68 -10.17
N GLU A 189 -18.30 16.56 -10.72
CA GLU A 189 -19.06 15.32 -10.60
C GLU A 189 -18.50 14.38 -9.50
N TYR A 190 -17.45 14.83 -8.81
CA TYR A 190 -16.76 14.10 -7.74
C TYR A 190 -16.91 14.76 -6.38
#